data_b3c6f610f9a32ab4ae018bf0babcc152
#
_entry.id   b3c6f610f9a32ab4ae018bf0babcc152
#
_cell.length_a   1.000
_cell.length_b   1.000
_cell.length_c   1.000
_cell.angle_alpha   90.00
_cell.angle_beta   90.00
_cell.angle_gamma   90.00
#
_symmetry.space_group_name_H-M   'P 1'
#
loop_
_entity.id
_entity.type
_entity.pdbx_description
1 polymer ?
#
loop_
_entity_poly.entity_id
_entity_poly.type
_entity_poly.pdbx_seq_one_letter_code
_entity_poly.pdbx_strand_id
1 'polypeptide(L)'
;MREQLDGEIARMFYSAGLPFNLARNPHYKNAFTYACNNNLAGYVPPGYNVIRTKLLQRERDNIEKLLEPTRGVWKEKGVTLVCDGWTDPQKRPLINFMAVTESYPMFIKAVNCEGQYKDKFFISNLIKEVIMMEGPSNIIQVITDNAPVCRAAGLLVEQAYPHIFWTPCVVHTLNLALKNICAAKNTEANEITYNECHWITVIAGDAIVIRNFIMNHSMRLSMFNDFSNLKMLAVAETRFASVIVMLRRFKKIKNALQAMVISDKWTCYREDDVGKARYVKEKLLDDLWWDEIEYIINFTDPIYEMLRVADTDKSCLHLIYEMWDSMLAKVKEIIYRHERKTLHEDSSFWDVIYVILEDRWSKSNTPLHCLAHSLNPR
;
A
#
# COMPACT_ATOMS: atom_id res chain seq x y z
N MET A 1 -0.02 -14.48 -46.10
CA MET A 1 -1.07 -13.69 -45.40
C MET A 1 -0.91 -13.72 -43.87
N ARG A 2 -0.86 -14.90 -43.19
CA ARG A 2 -0.67 -14.91 -41.73
C ARG A 2 0.62 -14.28 -41.26
N GLU A 3 1.77 -14.65 -41.88
CA GLU A 3 3.07 -14.07 -41.57
C GLU A 3 3.11 -12.55 -41.83
N GLN A 4 2.37 -12.05 -42.80
CA GLN A 4 2.28 -10.62 -43.10
C GLN A 4 1.54 -9.89 -41.97
N LEU A 5 0.42 -10.46 -41.47
CA LEU A 5 -0.32 -9.90 -40.34
C LEU A 5 0.53 -9.92 -39.05
N ASP A 6 1.22 -11.03 -38.80
CA ASP A 6 2.13 -11.15 -37.65
C ASP A 6 3.26 -10.11 -37.72
N GLY A 7 3.76 -9.84 -38.91
CA GLY A 7 4.75 -8.81 -39.16
C GLY A 7 4.24 -7.39 -38.89
N GLU A 8 2.99 -7.06 -39.28
CA GLU A 8 2.39 -5.75 -38.97
C GLU A 8 2.12 -5.59 -37.48
N ILE A 9 1.64 -6.64 -36.81
CA ILE A 9 1.48 -6.64 -35.35
C ILE A 9 2.82 -6.39 -34.66
N ALA A 10 3.87 -7.10 -35.06
CA ALA A 10 5.21 -6.93 -34.50
C ALA A 10 5.73 -5.50 -34.71
N ARG A 11 5.56 -4.92 -35.90
CA ARG A 11 5.93 -3.52 -36.18
C ARG A 11 5.18 -2.53 -35.32
N MET A 12 3.89 -2.74 -35.08
CA MET A 12 3.09 -1.91 -34.19
C MET A 12 3.68 -1.91 -32.76
N PHE A 13 4.05 -3.09 -32.23
CA PHE A 13 4.70 -3.18 -30.92
C PHE A 13 6.05 -2.44 -30.87
N TYR A 14 6.88 -2.65 -31.88
CA TYR A 14 8.23 -2.09 -31.90
C TYR A 14 8.24 -0.59 -32.13
N SER A 15 7.48 -0.11 -33.13
CA SER A 15 7.47 1.31 -33.47
C SER A 15 6.80 2.21 -32.43
N ALA A 16 5.79 1.69 -31.74
CA ALA A 16 5.09 2.43 -30.69
C ALA A 16 5.64 2.18 -29.28
N GLY A 17 6.69 1.33 -29.11
CA GLY A 17 7.24 0.97 -27.80
C GLY A 17 6.24 0.29 -26.87
N LEU A 18 5.29 -0.50 -27.44
CA LEU A 18 4.27 -1.14 -26.65
C LEU A 18 4.87 -2.28 -25.78
N PRO A 19 4.46 -2.40 -24.52
CA PRO A 19 4.94 -3.47 -23.67
C PRO A 19 4.43 -4.83 -24.16
N PHE A 20 5.29 -5.85 -24.23
CA PHE A 20 4.92 -7.18 -24.74
C PHE A 20 3.79 -7.86 -23.95
N ASN A 21 3.58 -7.50 -22.69
CA ASN A 21 2.45 -8.01 -21.90
C ASN A 21 1.08 -7.59 -22.46
N LEU A 22 1.00 -6.55 -23.32
CA LEU A 22 -0.23 -6.18 -24.03
C LEU A 22 -0.77 -7.37 -24.87
N ALA A 23 0.10 -8.22 -25.40
CA ALA A 23 -0.31 -9.42 -26.12
C ALA A 23 -1.11 -10.44 -25.25
N ARG A 24 -1.05 -10.31 -23.92
CA ARG A 24 -1.85 -11.11 -22.96
C ARG A 24 -3.22 -10.49 -22.69
N ASN A 25 -3.47 -9.26 -23.11
CA ASN A 25 -4.76 -8.60 -22.92
C ASN A 25 -5.84 -9.34 -23.73
N PRO A 26 -6.98 -9.74 -23.12
CA PRO A 26 -8.04 -10.45 -23.82
C PRO A 26 -8.61 -9.63 -24.99
N HIS A 27 -8.73 -8.32 -24.87
CA HIS A 27 -9.25 -7.46 -25.93
C HIS A 27 -8.31 -7.37 -27.13
N TYR A 28 -6.99 -7.50 -26.94
CA TYR A 28 -6.05 -7.64 -28.03
C TYR A 28 -6.37 -8.86 -28.88
N LYS A 29 -6.53 -10.04 -28.28
CA LYS A 29 -6.90 -11.28 -28.99
C LYS A 29 -8.27 -11.16 -29.62
N ASN A 30 -9.26 -10.68 -28.88
CA ASN A 30 -10.63 -10.54 -29.35
C ASN A 30 -10.75 -9.64 -30.57
N ALA A 31 -10.01 -8.51 -30.62
CA ALA A 31 -10.05 -7.58 -31.72
C ALA A 31 -9.58 -8.25 -33.02
N PHE A 32 -8.43 -8.94 -33.01
CA PHE A 32 -7.91 -9.64 -34.18
C PHE A 32 -8.76 -10.86 -34.56
N THR A 33 -9.22 -11.64 -33.59
CA THR A 33 -10.13 -12.79 -33.83
C THR A 33 -11.44 -12.33 -34.47
N TYR A 34 -12.01 -11.23 -33.96
CA TYR A 34 -13.24 -10.66 -34.53
C TYR A 34 -13.01 -10.19 -35.97
N ALA A 35 -11.92 -9.46 -36.22
CA ALA A 35 -11.60 -8.97 -37.57
C ALA A 35 -11.34 -10.10 -38.57
N CYS A 36 -10.71 -11.21 -38.15
CA CYS A 36 -10.43 -12.35 -39.02
C CYS A 36 -11.65 -13.22 -39.32
N ASN A 37 -12.62 -13.26 -38.41
CA ASN A 37 -13.80 -14.13 -38.55
C ASN A 37 -15.02 -13.42 -39.13
N ASN A 38 -14.94 -12.12 -39.40
CA ASN A 38 -16.05 -11.34 -39.95
C ASN A 38 -15.60 -10.62 -41.24
N ASN A 39 -16.52 -10.48 -42.19
CA ASN A 39 -16.24 -9.71 -43.40
C ASN A 39 -16.37 -8.21 -43.07
N LEU A 40 -15.23 -7.57 -42.83
CA LEU A 40 -15.12 -6.15 -42.52
C LEU A 40 -14.51 -5.36 -43.65
N ALA A 41 -14.92 -5.66 -44.91
CA ALA A 41 -14.40 -4.96 -46.08
C ALA A 41 -14.55 -3.44 -45.92
N GLY A 42 -13.46 -2.69 -46.11
CA GLY A 42 -13.41 -1.23 -45.94
C GLY A 42 -13.35 -0.72 -44.51
N TYR A 43 -13.25 -1.60 -43.49
CA TYR A 43 -13.08 -1.15 -42.11
C TYR A 43 -11.74 -0.43 -41.91
N VAL A 44 -11.81 0.74 -41.31
CA VAL A 44 -10.65 1.51 -40.90
C VAL A 44 -10.62 1.55 -39.38
N PRO A 45 -9.53 1.12 -38.72
CA PRO A 45 -9.42 1.19 -37.26
C PRO A 45 -9.63 2.60 -36.74
N PRO A 46 -10.27 2.76 -35.56
CA PRO A 46 -10.55 4.09 -35.02
C PRO A 46 -9.26 4.82 -34.68
N GLY A 47 -9.16 6.07 -35.12
CA GLY A 47 -8.03 6.94 -34.82
C GLY A 47 -8.06 7.48 -33.38
N TYR A 48 -6.95 8.11 -32.98
CA TYR A 48 -6.70 8.63 -31.63
C TYR A 48 -7.88 9.40 -31.02
N ASN A 49 -8.45 10.37 -31.75
CA ASN A 49 -9.55 11.19 -31.22
C ASN A 49 -10.83 10.38 -30.97
N VAL A 50 -11.15 9.43 -31.86
CA VAL A 50 -12.33 8.57 -31.72
C VAL A 50 -12.21 7.66 -30.50
N ILE A 51 -11.03 7.06 -30.28
CA ILE A 51 -10.75 6.21 -29.11
C ILE A 51 -10.88 7.03 -27.82
N ARG A 52 -10.25 8.22 -27.80
CA ARG A 52 -10.18 9.07 -26.61
C ARG A 52 -11.52 9.70 -26.21
N THR A 53 -12.43 9.87 -27.14
CA THR A 53 -13.70 10.58 -26.90
C THR A 53 -14.90 9.65 -27.03
N LYS A 54 -15.35 9.42 -28.27
CA LYS A 54 -16.60 8.70 -28.55
C LYS A 54 -16.61 7.25 -28.00
N LEU A 55 -15.53 6.49 -28.23
CA LEU A 55 -15.47 5.09 -27.79
C LEU A 55 -15.26 5.02 -26.27
N LEU A 56 -14.47 5.93 -25.69
CA LEU A 56 -14.32 6.02 -24.24
C LEU A 56 -15.66 6.32 -23.55
N GLN A 57 -16.46 7.26 -24.09
CA GLN A 57 -17.77 7.56 -23.52
C GLN A 57 -18.73 6.37 -23.65
N ARG A 58 -18.75 5.74 -24.82
CA ARG A 58 -19.58 4.54 -25.07
C ARG A 58 -19.22 3.41 -24.10
N GLU A 59 -17.95 3.18 -23.87
CA GLU A 59 -17.52 2.12 -22.94
C GLU A 59 -17.84 2.47 -21.50
N ARG A 60 -17.72 3.74 -21.12
CA ARG A 60 -18.18 4.22 -19.82
C ARG A 60 -19.65 3.97 -19.60
N ASP A 61 -20.50 4.32 -20.57
CA ASP A 61 -21.95 4.08 -20.50
C ASP A 61 -22.29 2.59 -20.42
N ASN A 62 -21.50 1.74 -21.10
CA ASN A 62 -21.64 0.28 -21.03
C ASN A 62 -21.27 -0.25 -19.62
N ILE A 63 -20.18 0.23 -19.04
CA ILE A 63 -19.76 -0.13 -17.66
C ILE A 63 -20.83 0.29 -16.66
N GLU A 64 -21.38 1.51 -16.76
CA GLU A 64 -22.46 1.98 -15.88
C GLU A 64 -23.68 1.03 -15.90
N LYS A 65 -24.10 0.57 -17.08
CA LYS A 65 -25.18 -0.41 -17.22
C LYS A 65 -24.85 -1.76 -16.57
N LEU A 66 -23.59 -2.21 -16.71
CA LEU A 66 -23.14 -3.46 -16.08
C LEU A 66 -23.09 -3.37 -14.54
N LEU A 67 -22.94 -2.15 -14.00
CA LEU A 67 -22.90 -1.89 -12.55
C LEU A 67 -24.29 -1.67 -11.92
N GLU A 68 -25.34 -1.44 -12.72
CA GLU A 68 -26.71 -1.27 -12.21
C GLU A 68 -27.18 -2.39 -11.27
N PRO A 69 -26.97 -3.70 -11.59
CA PRO A 69 -27.36 -4.78 -10.68
C PRO A 69 -26.64 -4.71 -9.33
N THR A 70 -25.36 -4.31 -9.32
CA THR A 70 -24.58 -4.15 -8.10
C THR A 70 -25.12 -3.00 -7.25
N ARG A 71 -25.48 -1.86 -7.87
CA ARG A 71 -26.12 -0.75 -7.18
C ARG A 71 -27.52 -1.10 -6.66
N GLY A 72 -28.25 -1.97 -7.36
CA GLY A 72 -29.59 -2.39 -6.99
C GLY A 72 -29.69 -3.04 -5.60
N VAL A 73 -28.63 -3.72 -5.15
CA VAL A 73 -28.60 -4.36 -3.82
C VAL A 73 -28.22 -3.42 -2.68
N TRP A 74 -27.72 -2.22 -2.97
CA TRP A 74 -27.26 -1.28 -1.94
C TRP A 74 -28.37 -0.82 -1.00
N LYS A 75 -29.58 -0.72 -1.51
CA LYS A 75 -30.75 -0.31 -0.70
C LYS A 75 -31.06 -1.32 0.43
N GLU A 76 -30.79 -2.59 0.21
CA GLU A 76 -31.06 -3.65 1.17
C GLU A 76 -29.86 -3.94 2.08
N LYS A 77 -28.65 -3.96 1.48
CA LYS A 77 -27.41 -4.38 2.19
C LYS A 77 -26.63 -3.20 2.75
N GLY A 78 -26.88 -2.00 2.26
CA GLY A 78 -26.04 -0.85 2.54
C GLY A 78 -24.71 -0.91 1.79
N VAL A 79 -23.99 0.20 1.78
CA VAL A 79 -22.67 0.32 1.17
C VAL A 79 -21.75 1.20 2.03
N THR A 80 -20.49 0.85 2.09
CA THR A 80 -19.42 1.66 2.68
C THR A 80 -18.80 2.54 1.61
N LEU A 81 -18.77 3.85 1.84
CA LEU A 81 -18.05 4.80 0.99
C LEU A 81 -16.62 4.97 1.51
N VAL A 82 -15.64 4.65 0.70
CA VAL A 82 -14.22 4.84 1.03
C VAL A 82 -13.70 6.05 0.27
N CYS A 83 -13.05 6.96 0.99
CA CYS A 83 -12.43 8.17 0.48
C CYS A 83 -10.94 8.16 0.78
N ASP A 84 -10.10 8.20 -0.27
CA ASP A 84 -8.66 8.18 -0.15
C ASP A 84 -7.99 9.25 -1.00
N GLY A 85 -7.05 9.97 -0.37
CA GLY A 85 -6.28 11.04 -1.01
C GLY A 85 -4.93 10.53 -1.49
N TRP A 86 -4.61 10.75 -2.76
CA TRP A 86 -3.31 10.38 -3.31
C TRP A 86 -2.78 11.41 -4.33
N THR A 87 -1.56 11.24 -4.75
CA THR A 87 -0.93 12.09 -5.77
C THR A 87 -0.55 11.24 -6.96
N ASP A 88 -1.02 11.61 -8.13
CA ASP A 88 -0.74 10.88 -9.35
C ASP A 88 0.70 11.11 -9.87
N PRO A 89 1.17 10.38 -10.90
CA PRO A 89 2.50 10.57 -11.48
C PRO A 89 2.76 11.98 -12.04
N GLN A 90 1.70 12.74 -12.35
CA GLN A 90 1.80 14.14 -12.79
C GLN A 90 1.78 15.13 -11.60
N LYS A 91 1.88 14.60 -10.36
CA LYS A 91 1.84 15.34 -9.10
C LYS A 91 0.52 16.08 -8.83
N ARG A 92 -0.58 15.64 -9.48
CA ARG A 92 -1.91 16.19 -9.20
C ARG A 92 -2.48 15.56 -7.93
N PRO A 93 -2.95 16.37 -6.97
CA PRO A 93 -3.59 15.87 -5.77
C PRO A 93 -5.01 15.39 -6.09
N LEU A 94 -5.26 14.10 -5.97
CA LEU A 94 -6.56 13.47 -6.25
C LEU A 94 -7.20 12.97 -4.95
N ILE A 95 -8.54 12.96 -4.94
CA ILE A 95 -9.33 12.24 -3.94
C ILE A 95 -10.18 11.22 -4.68
N ASN A 96 -9.97 9.95 -4.38
CA ASN A 96 -10.75 8.83 -4.92
C ASN A 96 -11.92 8.50 -4.02
N PHE A 97 -13.04 8.15 -4.63
CA PHE A 97 -14.22 7.60 -3.97
C PHE A 97 -14.53 6.23 -4.50
N MET A 98 -14.70 5.28 -3.58
CA MET A 98 -15.04 3.90 -3.88
C MET A 98 -16.25 3.47 -3.03
N ALA A 99 -17.15 2.70 -3.61
CA ALA A 99 -18.22 2.02 -2.91
C ALA A 99 -17.79 0.58 -2.62
N VAL A 100 -17.90 0.14 -1.38
CA VAL A 100 -17.49 -1.20 -0.95
C VAL A 100 -18.69 -1.94 -0.37
N THR A 101 -18.95 -3.12 -0.90
CA THR A 101 -19.95 -4.08 -0.42
C THR A 101 -19.28 -5.43 -0.12
N GLU A 102 -20.06 -6.45 0.24
CA GLU A 102 -19.54 -7.82 0.44
C GLU A 102 -18.85 -8.41 -0.80
N SER A 103 -19.22 -7.96 -2.00
CA SER A 103 -18.76 -8.59 -3.24
C SER A 103 -17.42 -8.04 -3.72
N TYR A 104 -17.36 -6.76 -4.07
CA TYR A 104 -16.15 -6.11 -4.62
C TYR A 104 -16.21 -4.60 -4.43
N PRO A 105 -15.04 -3.93 -4.30
CA PRO A 105 -14.97 -2.48 -4.34
C PRO A 105 -15.29 -1.96 -5.74
N MET A 106 -16.13 -0.95 -5.81
CA MET A 106 -16.50 -0.26 -7.05
C MET A 106 -15.96 1.16 -7.03
N PHE A 107 -15.20 1.54 -8.05
CA PHE A 107 -14.76 2.91 -8.23
C PHE A 107 -15.94 3.81 -8.63
N ILE A 108 -16.12 4.93 -7.92
CA ILE A 108 -17.16 5.91 -8.21
C ILE A 108 -16.59 7.06 -9.03
N LYS A 109 -15.68 7.82 -8.42
CA LYS A 109 -15.01 8.94 -9.09
C LYS A 109 -13.68 9.31 -8.44
N ALA A 110 -12.83 10.00 -9.22
CA ALA A 110 -11.67 10.73 -8.71
C ALA A 110 -11.89 12.23 -8.91
N VAL A 111 -11.56 13.01 -7.90
CA VAL A 111 -11.67 14.47 -7.94
C VAL A 111 -10.27 15.06 -7.94
N ASN A 112 -9.95 15.87 -8.96
CA ASN A 112 -8.71 16.66 -8.97
C ASN A 112 -8.87 17.86 -8.03
N CYS A 113 -8.02 17.91 -7.00
CA CYS A 113 -8.03 18.96 -5.98
C CYS A 113 -6.90 19.98 -6.19
N GLU A 114 -6.36 20.08 -7.40
CA GLU A 114 -5.34 21.07 -7.74
C GLU A 114 -5.86 22.50 -7.51
N GLY A 115 -5.07 23.32 -6.82
CA GLY A 115 -5.46 24.68 -6.45
C GLY A 115 -6.51 24.80 -5.35
N GLN A 116 -6.99 23.68 -4.77
CA GLN A 116 -7.97 23.69 -3.69
C GLN A 116 -7.31 23.60 -2.31
N TYR A 117 -7.84 24.40 -1.37
CA TYR A 117 -7.48 24.28 0.04
C TYR A 117 -8.31 23.16 0.69
N LYS A 118 -7.65 22.06 1.01
CA LYS A 118 -8.29 20.84 1.53
C LYS A 118 -8.59 20.95 3.02
N ASP A 119 -9.49 21.84 3.43
CA ASP A 119 -9.98 21.89 4.80
C ASP A 119 -11.12 20.88 5.05
N LYS A 120 -11.57 20.82 6.31
CA LYS A 120 -12.66 19.91 6.72
C LYS A 120 -13.98 20.16 5.98
N PHE A 121 -14.27 21.41 5.60
CA PHE A 121 -15.50 21.75 4.91
C PHE A 121 -15.45 21.31 3.45
N PHE A 122 -14.32 21.55 2.78
CA PHE A 122 -14.09 21.10 1.41
C PHE A 122 -14.23 19.56 1.30
N ILE A 123 -13.53 18.82 2.17
CA ILE A 123 -13.58 17.34 2.18
C ILE A 123 -14.99 16.84 2.53
N SER A 124 -15.62 17.41 3.55
CA SER A 124 -16.99 17.06 3.95
C SER A 124 -17.99 17.29 2.81
N ASN A 125 -17.88 18.41 2.08
CA ASN A 125 -18.76 18.71 0.96
C ASN A 125 -18.59 17.73 -0.18
N LEU A 126 -17.34 17.36 -0.54
CA LEU A 126 -17.08 16.32 -1.54
C LEU A 126 -17.69 14.97 -1.16
N ILE A 127 -17.55 14.56 0.10
CA ILE A 127 -18.16 13.32 0.60
C ILE A 127 -19.70 13.41 0.51
N LYS A 128 -20.29 14.51 0.93
CA LYS A 128 -21.74 14.74 0.86
C LYS A 128 -22.27 14.75 -0.57
N GLU A 129 -21.54 15.31 -1.53
CA GLU A 129 -21.88 15.23 -2.95
C GLU A 129 -21.96 13.78 -3.43
N VAL A 130 -20.99 12.93 -3.06
CA VAL A 130 -21.01 11.52 -3.43
C VAL A 130 -22.15 10.78 -2.73
N ILE A 131 -22.41 11.05 -1.45
CA ILE A 131 -23.55 10.49 -0.71
C ILE A 131 -24.88 10.85 -1.41
N MET A 132 -25.04 12.09 -1.82
CA MET A 132 -26.25 12.53 -2.55
C MET A 132 -26.37 11.86 -3.91
N MET A 133 -25.26 11.68 -4.63
CA MET A 133 -25.23 11.04 -5.94
C MET A 133 -25.62 9.55 -5.88
N GLU A 134 -25.13 8.82 -4.88
CA GLU A 134 -25.36 7.38 -4.74
C GLU A 134 -26.61 7.04 -3.90
N GLY A 135 -27.25 8.05 -3.31
CA GLY A 135 -28.44 7.96 -2.47
C GLY A 135 -28.09 7.82 -0.98
N PRO A 136 -28.46 8.81 -0.15
CA PRO A 136 -28.12 8.81 1.29
C PRO A 136 -28.57 7.55 2.04
N SER A 137 -29.72 6.99 1.66
CA SER A 137 -30.26 5.76 2.28
C SER A 137 -29.46 4.49 1.97
N ASN A 138 -28.59 4.54 0.97
CA ASN A 138 -27.76 3.39 0.59
C ASN A 138 -26.43 3.37 1.36
N ILE A 139 -25.97 4.55 1.85
CA ILE A 139 -24.69 4.68 2.53
C ILE A 139 -24.87 4.43 4.03
N ILE A 140 -24.12 3.48 4.59
CA ILE A 140 -24.16 3.17 6.02
C ILE A 140 -22.86 3.57 6.73
N GLN A 141 -21.75 3.66 6.00
CA GLN A 141 -20.45 3.97 6.56
C GLN A 141 -19.61 4.80 5.58
N VAL A 142 -18.82 5.70 6.14
CA VAL A 142 -17.77 6.44 5.41
C VAL A 142 -16.42 6.14 6.06
N ILE A 143 -15.44 5.72 5.25
CA ILE A 143 -14.07 5.48 5.69
C ILE A 143 -13.15 6.50 5.02
N THR A 144 -12.30 7.16 5.83
CA THR A 144 -11.22 8.04 5.35
C THR A 144 -9.90 7.69 6.03
N ASP A 145 -8.80 8.32 5.63
CA ASP A 145 -7.61 8.33 6.47
C ASP A 145 -7.89 9.00 7.82
N ASN A 146 -6.98 8.81 8.79
CA ASN A 146 -7.13 9.39 10.13
C ASN A 146 -6.41 10.75 10.29
N ALA A 147 -6.24 11.51 9.21
CA ALA A 147 -5.75 12.87 9.29
C ALA A 147 -6.74 13.76 10.08
N PRO A 148 -6.27 14.72 10.89
CA PRO A 148 -7.17 15.59 11.67
C PRO A 148 -8.27 16.27 10.83
N VAL A 149 -7.94 16.63 9.60
CA VAL A 149 -8.88 17.25 8.65
C VAL A 149 -9.95 16.25 8.21
N CYS A 150 -9.56 15.02 7.89
CA CYS A 150 -10.48 13.95 7.47
C CYS A 150 -11.40 13.52 8.60
N ARG A 151 -10.87 13.42 9.84
CA ARG A 151 -11.66 13.16 11.03
C ARG A 151 -12.73 14.26 11.25
N ALA A 152 -12.31 15.52 11.17
CA ALA A 152 -13.24 16.64 11.33
C ALA A 152 -14.30 16.68 10.20
N ALA A 153 -13.93 16.31 8.97
CA ALA A 153 -14.87 16.18 7.86
C ALA A 153 -15.86 15.02 8.08
N GLY A 154 -15.39 13.88 8.57
CA GLY A 154 -16.23 12.73 8.90
C GLY A 154 -17.30 13.06 9.95
N LEU A 155 -16.93 13.77 11.01
CA LEU A 155 -17.88 14.23 12.03
C LEU A 155 -18.95 15.19 11.44
N LEU A 156 -18.59 16.03 10.46
CA LEU A 156 -19.55 16.87 9.75
C LEU A 156 -20.49 16.05 8.83
N VAL A 157 -20.06 14.89 8.38
CA VAL A 157 -20.91 13.95 7.62
C VAL A 157 -21.89 13.26 8.57
N GLU A 158 -21.43 12.72 9.69
CA GLU A 158 -22.29 12.09 10.72
C GLU A 158 -23.34 13.06 11.26
N GLN A 159 -22.96 14.32 11.48
CA GLN A 159 -23.88 15.37 11.91
C GLN A 159 -24.99 15.64 10.88
N ALA A 160 -24.66 15.57 9.58
CA ALA A 160 -25.61 15.79 8.50
C ALA A 160 -26.47 14.55 8.19
N TYR A 161 -25.93 13.36 8.41
CA TYR A 161 -26.54 12.05 8.16
C TYR A 161 -26.39 11.14 9.37
N PRO A 162 -27.24 11.22 10.40
CA PRO A 162 -27.07 10.49 11.68
C PRO A 162 -27.08 8.95 11.56
N HIS A 163 -27.48 8.40 10.43
CA HIS A 163 -27.47 6.97 10.14
C HIS A 163 -26.17 6.50 9.45
N ILE A 164 -25.28 7.42 9.09
CA ILE A 164 -23.99 7.12 8.46
C ILE A 164 -22.91 7.21 9.52
N PHE A 165 -22.14 6.12 9.71
CA PHE A 165 -21.03 6.08 10.65
C PHE A 165 -19.73 6.42 9.93
N TRP A 166 -18.97 7.37 10.49
CA TRP A 166 -17.61 7.60 10.04
C TRP A 166 -16.63 6.71 10.83
N THR A 167 -15.70 6.08 10.12
CA THR A 167 -14.61 5.30 10.73
C THR A 167 -13.27 5.63 10.07
N PRO A 168 -12.18 5.73 10.83
CA PRO A 168 -10.85 5.87 10.26
C PRO A 168 -10.35 4.55 9.65
N CYS A 169 -9.54 4.65 8.61
CA CYS A 169 -8.93 3.51 7.94
C CYS A 169 -7.93 2.79 8.87
N VAL A 170 -8.19 1.53 9.17
CA VAL A 170 -7.34 0.68 10.02
C VAL A 170 -5.95 0.47 9.40
N VAL A 171 -5.87 0.26 8.08
CA VAL A 171 -4.61 0.08 7.35
C VAL A 171 -3.72 1.31 7.52
N HIS A 172 -4.29 2.50 7.39
CA HIS A 172 -3.59 3.76 7.61
C HIS A 172 -3.10 3.91 9.05
N THR A 173 -3.94 3.51 10.02
CA THR A 173 -3.62 3.54 11.45
C THR A 173 -2.43 2.64 11.78
N LEU A 174 -2.43 1.39 11.29
CA LEU A 174 -1.33 0.44 11.48
C LEU A 174 -0.04 0.91 10.79
N ASN A 175 -0.16 1.49 9.58
CA ASN A 175 1.00 2.07 8.89
C ASN A 175 1.62 3.23 9.68
N LEU A 176 0.80 4.09 10.29
CA LEU A 176 1.28 5.18 11.14
C LEU A 176 1.93 4.65 12.43
N ALA A 177 1.44 3.55 13.00
CA ALA A 177 2.10 2.87 14.11
C ALA A 177 3.51 2.39 13.70
N LEU A 178 3.61 1.63 12.61
CA LEU A 178 4.90 1.17 12.08
C LEU A 178 5.84 2.34 11.74
N LYS A 179 5.31 3.45 11.22
CA LYS A 179 6.11 4.64 10.95
C LYS A 179 6.65 5.27 12.24
N ASN A 180 5.85 5.34 13.31
CA ASN A 180 6.31 5.86 14.58
C ASN A 180 7.40 4.98 15.20
N ILE A 181 7.30 3.67 15.04
CA ILE A 181 8.29 2.69 15.53
C ILE A 181 9.57 2.74 14.70
N CYS A 182 9.46 2.64 13.38
CA CYS A 182 10.63 2.46 12.49
C CYS A 182 11.29 3.77 12.03
N ALA A 183 10.67 4.91 12.27
CA ALA A 183 11.17 6.23 11.91
C ALA A 183 10.80 7.27 12.98
N ALA A 184 11.14 6.96 14.23
CA ALA A 184 10.89 7.83 15.38
C ALA A 184 11.58 9.19 15.17
N LYS A 185 10.81 10.28 15.37
CA LYS A 185 11.33 11.64 15.19
C LYS A 185 12.04 12.11 16.44
N ASN A 186 13.21 12.73 16.28
CA ASN A 186 13.92 13.40 17.36
C ASN A 186 13.28 14.76 17.64
N THR A 187 12.30 14.78 18.54
CA THR A 187 11.63 15.99 19.03
C THR A 187 11.41 15.87 20.53
N GLU A 188 11.38 17.00 21.24
CA GLU A 188 11.16 17.03 22.69
C GLU A 188 9.91 16.22 23.10
N ALA A 189 8.80 16.38 22.38
CA ALA A 189 7.55 15.65 22.65
C ALA A 189 7.63 14.12 22.36
N ASN A 190 8.70 13.63 21.73
CA ASN A 190 8.86 12.24 21.32
C ASN A 190 10.18 11.62 21.83
N GLU A 191 10.82 12.25 22.81
CA GLU A 191 12.15 11.89 23.28
C GLU A 191 12.24 10.43 23.75
N ILE A 192 11.27 9.98 24.55
CA ILE A 192 11.23 8.61 25.07
C ILE A 192 11.13 7.60 23.92
N THR A 193 10.20 7.81 22.98
CA THR A 193 10.07 6.96 21.80
C THR A 193 11.33 6.98 20.93
N TYR A 194 11.94 8.15 20.76
CA TYR A 194 13.18 8.26 20.00
C TYR A 194 14.32 7.47 20.64
N ASN A 195 14.51 7.58 21.95
CA ASN A 195 15.57 6.88 22.66
C ASN A 195 15.41 5.35 22.56
N GLU A 196 14.19 4.84 22.69
CA GLU A 196 13.92 3.39 22.61
C GLU A 196 13.89 2.84 21.18
N CYS A 197 13.49 3.63 20.17
CA CYS A 197 13.28 3.15 18.81
C CYS A 197 14.34 3.61 17.80
N HIS A 198 15.25 4.54 18.15
CA HIS A 198 16.21 5.13 17.19
C HIS A 198 17.11 4.08 16.53
N TRP A 199 17.51 3.05 17.27
CA TRP A 199 18.31 1.96 16.73
C TRP A 199 17.66 1.30 15.49
N ILE A 200 16.33 1.19 15.46
CA ILE A 200 15.58 0.66 14.29
C ILE A 200 15.77 1.58 13.09
N THR A 201 15.74 2.90 13.31
CA THR A 201 15.96 3.91 12.26
C THR A 201 17.37 3.80 11.70
N VAL A 202 18.38 3.54 12.55
CA VAL A 202 19.77 3.33 12.13
C VAL A 202 19.88 2.09 11.24
N ILE A 203 19.37 0.93 11.68
CA ILE A 203 19.38 -0.31 10.90
C ILE A 203 18.67 -0.15 9.55
N ALA A 204 17.50 0.50 9.53
CA ALA A 204 16.78 0.79 8.29
C ALA A 204 17.59 1.74 7.38
N GLY A 205 18.27 2.72 7.96
CA GLY A 205 19.16 3.64 7.26
C GLY A 205 20.34 2.92 6.60
N ASP A 206 21.00 2.02 7.33
CA ASP A 206 22.07 1.17 6.80
C ASP A 206 21.60 0.36 5.59
N ALA A 207 20.43 -0.28 5.70
CA ALA A 207 19.85 -1.04 4.61
C ALA A 207 19.54 -0.17 3.37
N ILE A 208 19.07 1.07 3.57
CA ILE A 208 18.85 2.04 2.49
C ILE A 208 20.18 2.43 1.84
N VAL A 209 21.22 2.69 2.63
CA VAL A 209 22.57 3.03 2.12
C VAL A 209 23.12 1.87 1.28
N ILE A 210 23.06 0.65 1.78
CA ILE A 210 23.51 -0.58 1.07
C ILE A 210 22.74 -0.74 -0.24
N ARG A 211 21.42 -0.65 -0.18
CA ARG A 211 20.58 -0.74 -1.37
C ARG A 211 20.96 0.31 -2.42
N ASN A 212 21.06 1.56 -2.01
CA ASN A 212 21.36 2.66 -2.93
C ASN A 212 22.77 2.53 -3.52
N PHE A 213 23.75 2.09 -2.71
CA PHE A 213 25.10 1.80 -3.17
C PHE A 213 25.12 0.76 -4.30
N ILE A 214 24.35 -0.32 -4.17
CA ILE A 214 24.29 -1.39 -5.17
C ILE A 214 23.44 -0.96 -6.38
N MET A 215 22.25 -0.40 -6.15
CA MET A 215 21.29 -0.14 -7.22
C MET A 215 21.64 1.05 -8.12
N ASN A 216 22.39 2.03 -7.61
CA ASN A 216 22.70 3.24 -8.36
C ASN A 216 23.97 3.11 -9.24
N HIS A 217 24.56 1.94 -9.31
CA HIS A 217 25.73 1.69 -10.13
C HIS A 217 25.60 0.39 -10.91
N SER A 218 25.73 0.46 -12.25
CA SER A 218 25.48 -0.67 -13.16
C SER A 218 26.35 -1.89 -12.89
N MET A 219 27.63 -1.70 -12.57
CA MET A 219 28.55 -2.81 -12.27
C MET A 219 28.23 -3.48 -10.95
N ARG A 220 27.91 -2.72 -9.90
CA ARG A 220 27.53 -3.27 -8.59
C ARG A 220 26.20 -4.04 -8.70
N LEU A 221 25.25 -3.48 -9.45
CA LEU A 221 23.98 -4.15 -9.74
C LEU A 221 24.20 -5.45 -10.55
N SER A 222 25.09 -5.42 -11.55
CA SER A 222 25.45 -6.62 -12.31
C SER A 222 26.05 -7.69 -11.41
N MET A 223 27.01 -7.33 -10.53
CA MET A 223 27.56 -8.26 -9.54
C MET A 223 26.47 -8.87 -8.64
N PHE A 224 25.55 -8.03 -8.13
CA PHE A 224 24.45 -8.54 -7.31
C PHE A 224 23.55 -9.52 -8.08
N ASN A 225 23.23 -9.24 -9.33
CA ASN A 225 22.39 -10.09 -10.18
C ASN A 225 23.03 -11.46 -10.49
N ASP A 226 24.36 -11.60 -10.39
CA ASP A 226 25.02 -12.90 -10.53
C ASP A 226 24.72 -13.85 -9.36
N PHE A 227 24.37 -13.31 -8.20
CA PHE A 227 24.10 -14.09 -6.97
C PHE A 227 22.60 -14.13 -6.60
N SER A 228 21.76 -13.28 -7.18
CA SER A 228 20.33 -13.20 -6.81
C SER A 228 19.40 -13.04 -8.00
N ASN A 229 18.41 -13.93 -8.08
CA ASN A 229 17.26 -13.78 -8.99
C ASN A 229 16.21 -12.80 -8.46
N LEU A 230 16.30 -12.43 -7.18
CA LEU A 230 15.37 -11.50 -6.54
C LEU A 230 15.94 -10.08 -6.56
N LYS A 231 15.18 -9.15 -7.09
CA LYS A 231 15.55 -7.72 -7.11
C LYS A 231 15.45 -7.10 -5.72
N MET A 232 16.31 -6.14 -5.42
CA MET A 232 16.20 -5.29 -4.24
C MET A 232 14.96 -4.37 -4.37
N LEU A 233 14.28 -4.14 -3.26
CA LEU A 233 13.11 -3.26 -3.21
C LEU A 233 13.48 -1.87 -2.70
N ALA A 234 12.85 -0.84 -3.26
CA ALA A 234 12.93 0.52 -2.73
C ALA A 234 11.95 0.69 -1.57
N VAL A 235 12.31 1.56 -0.62
CA VAL A 235 11.33 2.14 0.29
C VAL A 235 10.48 3.12 -0.52
N ALA A 236 9.18 2.94 -0.52
CA ALA A 236 8.24 3.84 -1.16
C ALA A 236 7.64 4.77 -0.10
N GLU A 237 7.71 6.07 -0.33
CA GLU A 237 7.19 7.07 0.63
C GLU A 237 5.69 6.94 0.90
N THR A 238 4.95 6.46 -0.10
CA THR A 238 3.48 6.36 -0.10
C THR A 238 2.94 4.95 0.15
N ARG A 239 3.81 3.94 0.25
CA ARG A 239 3.37 2.55 0.49
C ARG A 239 3.46 2.19 1.96
N PHE A 240 2.44 1.45 2.41
CA PHE A 240 2.35 0.96 3.78
C PHE A 240 3.52 0.01 4.12
N ALA A 241 4.03 0.15 5.35
CA ALA A 241 5.08 -0.70 5.90
C ALA A 241 6.32 -0.90 5.01
N SER A 242 6.65 0.10 4.16
CA SER A 242 7.70 -0.05 3.13
C SER A 242 9.07 -0.37 3.71
N VAL A 243 9.41 0.11 4.90
CA VAL A 243 10.64 -0.24 5.63
C VAL A 243 10.66 -1.73 5.96
N ILE A 244 9.58 -2.26 6.54
CA ILE A 244 9.49 -3.69 6.90
C ILE A 244 9.57 -4.58 5.65
N VAL A 245 8.89 -4.18 4.57
CA VAL A 245 8.96 -4.91 3.29
C VAL A 245 10.39 -4.92 2.73
N MET A 246 11.12 -3.81 2.84
CA MET A 246 12.54 -3.73 2.46
C MET A 246 13.40 -4.65 3.33
N LEU A 247 13.29 -4.60 4.66
CA LEU A 247 14.07 -5.44 5.57
C LEU A 247 13.76 -6.94 5.36
N ARG A 248 12.51 -7.32 5.16
CA ARG A 248 12.12 -8.69 4.78
C ARG A 248 12.75 -9.12 3.45
N ARG A 249 12.88 -8.21 2.49
CA ARG A 249 13.60 -8.48 1.25
C ARG A 249 15.08 -8.69 1.51
N PHE A 250 15.71 -7.86 2.34
CA PHE A 250 17.11 -8.02 2.75
C PHE A 250 17.36 -9.39 3.37
N LYS A 251 16.52 -9.82 4.33
CA LYS A 251 16.61 -11.17 4.92
C LYS A 251 16.56 -12.27 3.86
N LYS A 252 15.68 -12.17 2.86
CA LYS A 252 15.56 -13.16 1.78
C LYS A 252 16.78 -13.23 0.86
N ILE A 253 17.52 -12.13 0.70
CA ILE A 253 18.69 -12.04 -0.17
C ILE A 253 20.00 -11.97 0.62
N LYS A 254 20.00 -12.21 1.95
CA LYS A 254 21.18 -12.18 2.82
C LYS A 254 22.35 -12.94 2.21
N ASN A 255 22.17 -14.20 1.90
CA ASN A 255 23.22 -15.07 1.37
C ASN A 255 23.80 -14.55 0.04
N ALA A 256 22.96 -14.00 -0.84
CA ALA A 256 23.39 -13.42 -2.10
C ALA A 256 24.23 -12.16 -1.91
N LEU A 257 23.82 -11.29 -0.97
CA LEU A 257 24.57 -10.07 -0.61
C LEU A 257 25.93 -10.42 0.02
N GLN A 258 25.97 -11.38 0.94
CA GLN A 258 27.20 -11.86 1.57
C GLN A 258 28.13 -12.50 0.53
N ALA A 259 27.60 -13.39 -0.34
CA ALA A 259 28.39 -14.02 -1.40
C ALA A 259 28.97 -12.98 -2.37
N MET A 260 28.21 -11.95 -2.72
CA MET A 260 28.70 -10.86 -3.58
C MET A 260 29.92 -10.16 -3.00
N VAL A 261 29.89 -9.74 -1.71
CA VAL A 261 30.97 -8.92 -1.12
C VAL A 261 32.24 -9.72 -0.76
N ILE A 262 32.17 -11.07 -0.75
CA ILE A 262 33.33 -11.94 -0.58
C ILE A 262 33.86 -12.47 -1.91
N SER A 263 33.20 -12.22 -3.04
CA SER A 263 33.59 -12.73 -4.35
C SER A 263 34.85 -12.07 -4.89
N ASP A 264 35.53 -12.77 -5.81
CA ASP A 264 36.67 -12.22 -6.55
C ASP A 264 36.26 -10.99 -7.38
N LYS A 265 35.02 -10.97 -7.93
CA LYS A 265 34.50 -9.83 -8.66
C LYS A 265 34.48 -8.55 -7.83
N TRP A 266 34.04 -8.66 -6.57
CA TRP A 266 34.05 -7.53 -5.65
C TRP A 266 35.48 -7.06 -5.31
N THR A 267 36.37 -8.00 -5.08
CA THR A 267 37.75 -7.70 -4.69
C THR A 267 38.57 -7.11 -5.84
N CYS A 268 38.35 -7.57 -7.07
CA CYS A 268 39.07 -7.10 -8.27
C CYS A 268 38.47 -5.83 -8.86
N TYR A 269 37.23 -5.48 -8.49
CA TYR A 269 36.56 -4.28 -9.01
C TYR A 269 37.22 -3.02 -8.45
N ARG A 270 37.69 -2.14 -9.37
CA ARG A 270 38.25 -0.85 -8.99
C ARG A 270 37.10 0.10 -8.63
N GLU A 271 36.88 0.24 -7.33
CA GLU A 271 35.78 1.02 -6.77
C GLU A 271 36.19 2.48 -6.60
N ASP A 272 35.32 3.41 -7.02
CA ASP A 272 35.55 4.86 -6.91
C ASP A 272 35.29 5.35 -5.46
N ASP A 273 34.29 4.77 -4.77
CA ASP A 273 33.95 5.09 -3.37
C ASP A 273 34.38 3.95 -2.44
N VAL A 274 35.69 3.84 -2.25
CA VAL A 274 36.32 2.79 -1.43
C VAL A 274 35.81 2.79 0.03
N GLY A 275 35.56 3.98 0.58
CA GLY A 275 35.07 4.12 1.96
C GLY A 275 33.68 3.50 2.13
N LYS A 276 32.78 3.80 1.19
CA LYS A 276 31.43 3.27 1.19
C LYS A 276 31.38 1.77 0.85
N ALA A 277 32.23 1.33 -0.06
CA ALA A 277 32.34 -0.11 -0.37
C ALA A 277 32.79 -0.92 0.85
N ARG A 278 33.76 -0.39 1.62
CA ARG A 278 34.21 -0.99 2.89
C ARG A 278 33.07 -1.05 3.90
N TYR A 279 32.38 0.04 4.12
CA TYR A 279 31.23 0.12 5.01
C TYR A 279 30.15 -0.91 4.64
N VAL A 280 29.79 -1.00 3.35
CA VAL A 280 28.79 -1.97 2.85
C VAL A 280 29.24 -3.40 3.10
N LYS A 281 30.52 -3.70 2.84
CA LYS A 281 31.08 -5.04 3.09
C LYS A 281 31.06 -5.39 4.58
N GLU A 282 31.51 -4.48 5.44
CA GLU A 282 31.52 -4.68 6.89
C GLU A 282 30.12 -4.92 7.44
N LYS A 283 29.14 -4.12 7.04
CA LYS A 283 27.74 -4.29 7.46
C LYS A 283 27.12 -5.60 6.98
N LEU A 284 27.35 -6.00 5.73
CA LEU A 284 26.80 -7.23 5.18
C LEU A 284 27.41 -8.50 5.81
N LEU A 285 28.63 -8.40 6.38
CA LEU A 285 29.29 -9.49 7.08
C LEU A 285 29.12 -9.43 8.62
N ASP A 286 28.43 -8.42 9.14
CA ASP A 286 28.14 -8.26 10.55
C ASP A 286 26.91 -9.07 10.95
N ASP A 287 27.11 -10.16 11.67
CA ASP A 287 26.01 -11.04 12.10
C ASP A 287 25.08 -10.33 13.11
N LEU A 288 25.60 -9.42 13.96
CA LEU A 288 24.76 -8.67 14.90
C LEU A 288 23.78 -7.75 14.15
N TRP A 289 24.23 -7.12 13.07
CA TRP A 289 23.36 -6.29 12.24
C TRP A 289 22.22 -7.12 11.59
N TRP A 290 22.49 -8.36 11.20
CA TRP A 290 21.46 -9.26 10.68
C TRP A 290 20.51 -9.76 11.77
N ASP A 291 20.99 -9.99 12.99
CA ASP A 291 20.17 -10.39 14.14
C ASP A 291 19.20 -9.26 14.51
N GLU A 292 19.66 -8.00 14.46
CA GLU A 292 18.81 -6.83 14.67
C GLU A 292 17.74 -6.70 13.58
N ILE A 293 18.08 -6.91 12.30
CA ILE A 293 17.08 -6.98 11.20
C ILE A 293 16.04 -8.06 11.48
N GLU A 294 16.49 -9.23 11.90
CA GLU A 294 15.60 -10.34 12.23
C GLU A 294 14.68 -10.00 13.39
N TYR A 295 15.19 -9.38 14.42
CA TYR A 295 14.39 -8.94 15.56
C TYR A 295 13.34 -7.88 15.17
N ILE A 296 13.73 -6.87 14.38
CA ILE A 296 12.78 -5.86 13.85
C ILE A 296 11.65 -6.56 13.08
N ILE A 297 11.99 -7.47 12.19
CA ILE A 297 10.99 -8.21 11.41
C ILE A 297 10.06 -8.98 12.35
N ASN A 298 10.61 -9.73 13.30
CA ASN A 298 9.85 -10.63 14.14
C ASN A 298 8.81 -9.89 15.00
N PHE A 299 9.19 -8.82 15.71
CA PHE A 299 8.23 -8.12 16.56
C PHE A 299 7.25 -7.23 15.78
N THR A 300 7.62 -6.78 14.56
CA THR A 300 6.71 -6.02 13.71
C THR A 300 5.80 -6.90 12.84
N ASP A 301 6.10 -8.20 12.71
CA ASP A 301 5.32 -9.14 11.91
C ASP A 301 3.85 -9.21 12.30
N PRO A 302 3.45 -9.28 13.59
CA PRO A 302 2.04 -9.29 13.95
C PRO A 302 1.28 -8.03 13.49
N ILE A 303 1.95 -6.85 13.54
CA ILE A 303 1.37 -5.58 13.07
C ILE A 303 1.22 -5.62 11.54
N TYR A 304 2.25 -6.08 10.84
CA TYR A 304 2.25 -6.20 9.40
C TYR A 304 1.24 -7.22 8.88
N GLU A 305 1.07 -8.36 9.54
CA GLU A 305 0.07 -9.37 9.18
C GLU A 305 -1.35 -8.84 9.37
N MET A 306 -1.63 -8.13 10.46
CA MET A 306 -2.93 -7.46 10.66
C MET A 306 -3.19 -6.43 9.56
N LEU A 307 -2.16 -5.61 9.21
CA LEU A 307 -2.24 -4.65 8.10
C LEU A 307 -2.59 -5.37 6.80
N ARG A 308 -1.92 -6.48 6.50
CA ARG A 308 -2.15 -7.25 5.26
C ARG A 308 -3.55 -7.85 5.17
N VAL A 309 -4.11 -8.30 6.30
CA VAL A 309 -5.48 -8.82 6.34
C VAL A 309 -6.49 -7.70 6.10
N ALA A 310 -6.25 -6.54 6.72
CA ALA A 310 -7.12 -5.38 6.57
C ALA A 310 -6.99 -4.70 5.19
N ASP A 311 -5.86 -4.87 4.50
CA ASP A 311 -5.59 -4.32 3.14
C ASP A 311 -6.01 -5.33 2.05
N THR A 312 -7.22 -5.88 2.17
CA THR A 312 -7.82 -6.80 1.21
C THR A 312 -9.25 -6.38 0.88
N ASP A 313 -9.79 -6.94 -0.20
CA ASP A 313 -11.20 -6.71 -0.60
C ASP A 313 -12.22 -7.42 0.31
N LYS A 314 -11.75 -8.15 1.32
CA LYS A 314 -12.62 -8.88 2.25
C LYS A 314 -13.06 -7.98 3.39
N SER A 315 -14.35 -8.03 3.72
CA SER A 315 -14.88 -7.36 4.90
C SER A 315 -14.26 -7.94 6.17
N CYS A 316 -13.61 -7.08 6.98
CA CYS A 316 -12.90 -7.48 8.19
C CYS A 316 -13.26 -6.64 9.43
N LEU A 317 -14.21 -5.71 9.35
CA LEU A 317 -14.57 -4.81 10.46
C LEU A 317 -14.89 -5.58 11.75
N HIS A 318 -15.60 -6.70 11.66
CA HIS A 318 -15.98 -7.56 12.76
C HIS A 318 -14.80 -8.31 13.41
N LEU A 319 -13.65 -8.39 12.73
CA LEU A 319 -12.44 -9.05 13.22
C LEU A 319 -11.43 -8.07 13.82
N ILE A 320 -11.53 -6.78 13.52
CA ILE A 320 -10.51 -5.79 13.87
C ILE A 320 -10.22 -5.73 15.37
N TYR A 321 -11.25 -5.81 16.20
CA TYR A 321 -11.10 -5.77 17.65
C TYR A 321 -10.25 -6.94 18.16
N GLU A 322 -10.63 -8.16 17.79
CA GLU A 322 -9.93 -9.40 18.21
C GLU A 322 -8.51 -9.47 17.61
N MET A 323 -8.36 -9.05 16.36
CA MET A 323 -7.05 -9.00 15.71
C MET A 323 -6.11 -8.02 16.39
N TRP A 324 -6.63 -6.88 16.90
CA TRP A 324 -5.83 -5.90 17.61
C TRP A 324 -5.30 -6.46 18.93
N ASP A 325 -6.17 -7.09 19.74
CA ASP A 325 -5.77 -7.72 20.99
C ASP A 325 -4.76 -8.86 20.77
N SER A 326 -5.01 -9.72 19.79
CA SER A 326 -4.10 -10.79 19.39
C SER A 326 -2.75 -10.26 18.91
N MET A 327 -2.74 -9.18 18.17
CA MET A 327 -1.52 -8.52 17.69
C MET A 327 -0.69 -7.99 18.87
N LEU A 328 -1.32 -7.27 19.81
CA LEU A 328 -0.65 -6.76 21.01
C LEU A 328 0.00 -7.88 21.83
N ALA A 329 -0.73 -8.96 22.08
CA ALA A 329 -0.23 -10.11 22.82
C ALA A 329 1.00 -10.73 22.15
N LYS A 330 0.96 -10.92 20.83
CA LYS A 330 2.08 -11.48 20.05
C LYS A 330 3.30 -10.57 20.05
N VAL A 331 3.12 -9.27 19.86
CA VAL A 331 4.21 -8.29 19.88
C VAL A 331 4.90 -8.31 21.24
N LYS A 332 4.11 -8.30 22.33
CA LYS A 332 4.63 -8.42 23.70
C LYS A 332 5.45 -9.69 23.89
N GLU A 333 4.91 -10.84 23.54
CA GLU A 333 5.58 -12.12 23.67
C GLU A 333 6.94 -12.14 22.96
N ILE A 334 7.02 -11.60 21.74
CA ILE A 334 8.25 -11.57 20.94
C ILE A 334 9.30 -10.66 21.58
N ILE A 335 8.91 -9.47 22.05
CA ILE A 335 9.81 -8.54 22.74
C ILE A 335 10.38 -9.16 24.01
N TYR A 336 9.51 -9.68 24.87
CA TYR A 336 9.93 -10.29 26.13
C TYR A 336 10.84 -11.52 25.95
N ARG A 337 10.54 -12.34 24.94
CA ARG A 337 11.40 -13.48 24.55
C ARG A 337 12.81 -13.01 24.11
N HIS A 338 12.87 -11.94 23.32
CA HIS A 338 14.15 -11.38 22.89
C HIS A 338 14.96 -10.82 24.06
N GLU A 339 14.31 -10.09 24.95
CA GLU A 339 14.93 -9.54 26.17
C GLU A 339 15.21 -10.60 27.25
N ARG A 340 14.78 -11.85 27.05
CA ARG A 340 14.88 -12.97 28.04
C ARG A 340 14.20 -12.64 29.35
N LYS A 341 13.07 -11.94 29.30
CA LYS A 341 12.23 -11.54 30.42
C LYS A 341 10.97 -12.39 30.50
N THR A 342 10.44 -12.55 31.70
CA THR A 342 9.08 -13.06 31.92
C THR A 342 8.06 -11.94 31.68
N LEU A 343 6.81 -12.30 31.38
CA LEU A 343 5.75 -11.33 31.07
C LEU A 343 5.36 -10.40 32.27
N HIS A 344 5.91 -10.66 33.46
CA HIS A 344 5.67 -9.87 34.68
C HIS A 344 6.82 -8.88 34.98
N GLU A 345 7.93 -8.96 34.25
CA GLU A 345 9.04 -8.02 34.41
C GLU A 345 8.80 -6.77 33.57
N ASP A 346 9.41 -5.65 33.96
CA ASP A 346 9.28 -4.40 33.22
C ASP A 346 10.16 -4.39 31.98
N SER A 347 9.64 -3.88 30.87
CA SER A 347 10.34 -3.67 29.61
C SER A 347 10.04 -2.27 29.09
N SER A 348 11.05 -1.38 29.14
CA SER A 348 10.94 -0.01 28.63
C SER A 348 10.63 0.02 27.12
N PHE A 349 11.21 -0.89 26.37
CA PHE A 349 10.94 -1.00 24.94
C PHE A 349 9.49 -1.42 24.68
N TRP A 350 8.99 -2.45 25.40
CA TRP A 350 7.58 -2.85 25.26
C TRP A 350 6.63 -1.71 25.65
N ASP A 351 6.91 -1.02 26.74
CA ASP A 351 6.04 0.07 27.21
C ASP A 351 5.91 1.17 26.15
N VAL A 352 7.00 1.51 25.46
CA VAL A 352 6.98 2.48 24.35
C VAL A 352 6.19 1.94 23.15
N ILE A 353 6.42 0.68 22.76
CA ILE A 353 5.67 0.05 21.65
C ILE A 353 4.19 -0.02 21.97
N TYR A 354 3.84 -0.41 23.20
CA TYR A 354 2.46 -0.47 23.67
C TYR A 354 1.77 0.91 23.64
N VAL A 355 2.43 1.95 24.13
CA VAL A 355 1.91 3.33 24.10
C VAL A 355 1.65 3.79 22.66
N ILE A 356 2.55 3.49 21.72
CA ILE A 356 2.35 3.82 20.32
C ILE A 356 1.11 3.11 19.77
N LEU A 357 0.97 1.82 20.02
CA LEU A 357 -0.15 1.02 19.52
C LEU A 357 -1.47 1.44 20.17
N GLU A 358 -1.48 1.64 21.48
CA GLU A 358 -2.66 2.07 22.23
C GLU A 358 -3.15 3.47 21.80
N ASP A 359 -2.22 4.43 21.62
CA ASP A 359 -2.56 5.77 21.08
C ASP A 359 -3.19 5.66 19.67
N ARG A 360 -2.73 4.72 18.85
CA ARG A 360 -3.33 4.49 17.52
C ARG A 360 -4.69 3.83 17.60
N TRP A 361 -4.86 2.88 18.51
CA TRP A 361 -6.14 2.25 18.76
C TRP A 361 -7.19 3.22 19.27
N SER A 362 -6.87 3.99 20.28
CA SER A 362 -7.78 4.99 20.87
C SER A 362 -8.25 6.05 19.87
N LYS A 363 -7.42 6.37 18.86
CA LYS A 363 -7.76 7.31 17.78
C LYS A 363 -8.54 6.68 16.64
N SER A 364 -8.55 5.37 16.51
CA SER A 364 -9.18 4.66 15.38
C SER A 364 -10.35 3.77 15.80
N ASN A 365 -10.42 3.37 17.05
CA ASN A 365 -11.55 2.59 17.55
C ASN A 365 -12.82 3.45 17.61
N THR A 366 -13.92 2.90 17.09
CA THR A 366 -15.24 3.51 17.10
C THR A 366 -16.27 2.53 17.66
N PRO A 367 -17.45 2.99 18.13
CA PRO A 367 -18.52 2.08 18.59
C PRO A 367 -18.92 1.03 17.55
N LEU A 368 -18.73 1.34 16.24
CA LEU A 368 -19.05 0.42 15.16
C LEU A 368 -18.13 -0.82 15.17
N HIS A 369 -16.86 -0.69 15.54
CA HIS A 369 -15.94 -1.82 15.68
C HIS A 369 -16.41 -2.77 16.80
N CYS A 370 -16.81 -2.22 17.96
CA CYS A 370 -17.31 -3.03 19.09
C CYS A 370 -18.63 -3.72 18.71
N LEU A 371 -19.55 -3.00 18.06
CA LEU A 371 -20.82 -3.55 17.61
C LEU A 371 -20.60 -4.69 16.59
N ALA A 372 -19.75 -4.48 15.58
CA ALA A 372 -19.46 -5.49 14.57
C ALA A 372 -18.82 -6.74 15.21
N HIS A 373 -17.92 -6.58 16.18
CA HIS A 373 -17.34 -7.69 16.91
C HIS A 373 -18.39 -8.45 17.72
N SER A 374 -19.27 -7.74 18.43
CA SER A 374 -20.33 -8.34 19.28
C SER A 374 -21.37 -9.11 18.46
N LEU A 375 -21.63 -8.69 17.23
CA LEU A 375 -22.59 -9.34 16.32
C LEU A 375 -21.97 -10.47 15.50
N ASN A 376 -20.64 -10.68 15.58
CA ASN A 376 -19.97 -11.73 14.85
C ASN A 376 -20.27 -13.10 15.50
N PRO A 377 -20.98 -14.02 14.83
CA PRO A 377 -21.18 -15.35 15.34
C PRO A 377 -19.84 -16.10 15.37
N ARG A 378 -19.41 -16.52 16.56
CA ARG A 378 -18.19 -17.33 16.77
C ARG A 378 -18.44 -18.78 16.50
#